data_a537ab7bcc0f081af77bcb705a16a35f
#
_entry.id   a537ab7bcc0f081af77bcb705a16a35f
#
_cell.length_a   1.000
_cell.length_b   1.000
_cell.length_c   1.000
_cell.angle_alpha   90.00
_cell.angle_beta   90.00
_cell.angle_gamma   90.00
#
_symmetry.space_group_name_H-M   'P 1'
#
loop_
_entity.id
_entity.type
_entity.pdbx_description
1 polymer ?
#
loop_
_entity_poly.entity_id
_entity_poly.type
_entity_poly.pdbx_seq_one_letter_code
_entity_poly.pdbx_strand_id
1 'polypeptide(L)'
;MAAITRKHILWSAAFGGLVFFSGVFAKQAAAPSPVEPNKEEVKAARSTVMMLKHLHYEHKKLNDALSSQILDRYLKDLDPTRAYFLASDIAEFEEYRYLLDDDLGRGDLTHGFAIYTRYQQRFNQRLDYVLKELKKGSKNFDFTADDSLEVKRENAPWAKEAQELDSLWYKRLKSAVLSLKLSGKKDEEIFKLLTKRYDTQRNNMNRNKADDVFQTFMNAFTETYDPHTEYFSPRTSENFNINMSLSLEGIGAVLQAEDDYTKIVRLVPAGPAEKSKQLKPNDRIVAVAQGDGEFVDVVGWRVDEVVDLIRGPKNSTVRLQVLPANAVDEHQTKVVSIVRQTIKLEEQAAQKRVMTITRQDKDYKIGVIKLPTFYADFAAMQAGDPNYRSTTRDVAN
;
A
#
# COMPACT_ATOMS: atom_id res chain seq x y z
N MET A 1 16.93 33.46 85.88
CA MET A 1 18.07 34.06 85.29
C MET A 1 18.97 32.95 84.77
N ALA A 2 18.88 32.59 83.50
CA ALA A 2 19.60 31.43 82.99
C ALA A 2 20.45 31.94 81.76
N ALA A 3 21.72 31.66 81.82
CA ALA A 3 22.71 32.02 80.81
C ALA A 3 22.72 30.98 79.74
N ILE A 4 22.67 31.49 78.45
CA ILE A 4 22.68 30.65 77.24
C ILE A 4 24.12 30.58 76.76
N THR A 5 24.67 29.39 76.70
CA THR A 5 25.99 29.08 76.10
C THR A 5 25.81 28.71 74.62
N ARG A 6 26.46 29.46 73.70
CA ARG A 6 26.57 29.18 72.26
C ARG A 6 27.65 28.11 72.02
N LYS A 7 27.27 27.00 71.35
CA LYS A 7 28.22 26.09 70.70
C LYS A 7 28.25 26.34 69.21
N HIS A 8 29.45 26.66 68.69
CA HIS A 8 29.74 26.71 67.24
C HIS A 8 29.91 25.32 66.72
N ILE A 9 29.16 24.97 65.67
CA ILE A 9 29.38 23.78 64.85
C ILE A 9 29.92 24.20 63.50
N LEU A 10 31.15 23.77 63.20
CA LEU A 10 31.80 23.92 61.90
C LEU A 10 31.12 22.91 60.91
N TRP A 11 30.61 23.42 59.81
CA TRP A 11 30.18 22.61 58.68
C TRP A 11 31.29 22.55 57.62
N SER A 12 31.83 21.36 57.41
CA SER A 12 32.72 21.03 56.28
C SER A 12 31.86 20.77 55.04
N ALA A 13 31.91 21.61 54.04
CA ALA A 13 31.27 21.39 52.74
C ALA A 13 32.08 20.44 51.92
N ALA A 14 31.59 19.17 51.76
CA ALA A 14 32.06 18.22 50.78
C ALA A 14 31.32 18.49 49.45
N PHE A 15 32.02 19.01 48.43
CA PHE A 15 31.53 19.13 47.07
C PHE A 15 31.58 17.76 46.39
N GLY A 16 30.46 17.04 46.44
CA GLY A 16 30.24 15.84 45.65
C GLY A 16 29.73 16.19 44.25
N GLY A 17 30.60 16.14 43.23
CA GLY A 17 30.19 16.33 41.83
C GLY A 17 29.25 15.22 41.37
N LEU A 18 27.98 15.53 41.20
CA LEU A 18 27.02 14.65 40.52
C LEU A 18 27.28 14.77 39.00
N VAL A 19 27.94 13.74 38.45
CA VAL A 19 28.02 13.56 36.98
C VAL A 19 26.66 13.04 36.53
N PHE A 20 25.84 13.88 35.96
CA PHE A 20 24.65 13.47 35.23
C PHE A 20 25.07 12.76 33.93
N PHE A 21 25.06 11.45 33.92
CA PHE A 21 25.04 10.68 32.71
C PHE A 21 23.67 10.87 32.04
N SER A 22 23.58 11.84 31.11
CA SER A 22 22.45 11.94 30.20
C SER A 22 22.52 10.74 29.26
N GLY A 23 21.90 9.63 29.67
CA GLY A 23 21.65 8.50 28.78
C GLY A 23 20.72 8.96 27.68
N VAL A 24 21.25 9.14 26.48
CA VAL A 24 20.41 9.26 25.26
C VAL A 24 19.78 7.89 25.07
N PHE A 25 18.62 7.68 25.67
CA PHE A 25 17.75 6.56 25.30
C PHE A 25 17.32 6.83 23.87
N ALA A 26 17.97 6.14 22.90
CA ALA A 26 17.43 6.02 21.56
C ALA A 26 16.00 5.50 21.72
N LYS A 27 15.02 6.33 21.35
CA LYS A 27 13.60 5.97 21.36
C LYS A 27 13.43 4.82 20.38
N GLN A 28 13.43 3.60 20.92
CA GLN A 28 13.14 2.40 20.15
C GLN A 28 11.74 2.61 19.59
N ALA A 29 11.60 2.65 18.28
CA ALA A 29 10.29 2.82 17.64
C ALA A 29 9.38 1.74 18.23
N ALA A 30 8.27 2.15 18.83
CA ALA A 30 7.30 1.22 19.38
C ALA A 30 6.86 0.28 18.27
N ALA A 31 6.77 -1.01 18.56
CA ALA A 31 6.19 -1.96 17.61
C ALA A 31 4.79 -1.45 17.20
N PRO A 32 4.43 -1.54 15.92
CA PRO A 32 3.11 -1.11 15.47
C PRO A 32 2.06 -1.86 16.27
N SER A 33 1.01 -1.15 16.70
CA SER A 33 -0.12 -1.77 17.40
C SER A 33 -0.76 -2.82 16.50
N PRO A 34 -1.20 -3.97 17.05
CA PRO A 34 -1.92 -4.97 16.27
C PRO A 34 -3.11 -4.33 15.55
N VAL A 35 -3.29 -4.70 14.30
CA VAL A 35 -4.46 -4.28 13.52
C VAL A 35 -5.63 -5.16 13.94
N GLU A 36 -6.73 -4.57 14.37
CA GLU A 36 -7.92 -5.30 14.83
C GLU A 36 -9.09 -5.07 13.88
N PRO A 37 -9.96 -6.09 13.67
CA PRO A 37 -11.13 -5.95 12.83
C PRO A 37 -12.17 -5.04 13.47
N ASN A 38 -12.87 -4.27 12.64
CA ASN A 38 -13.96 -3.40 13.06
C ASN A 38 -15.34 -4.02 12.82
N LYS A 39 -16.40 -3.39 13.32
CA LYS A 39 -17.79 -3.90 13.21
C LYS A 39 -18.30 -3.99 11.78
N GLU A 40 -17.85 -3.11 10.89
CA GLU A 40 -18.29 -3.11 9.48
C GLU A 40 -17.65 -4.28 8.73
N GLU A 41 -16.40 -4.61 9.01
CA GLU A 41 -15.71 -5.79 8.46
C GLU A 41 -16.39 -7.10 8.91
N VAL A 42 -16.79 -7.20 10.18
CA VAL A 42 -17.58 -8.35 10.69
C VAL A 42 -18.89 -8.51 9.91
N LYS A 43 -19.61 -7.42 9.66
CA LYS A 43 -20.84 -7.45 8.84
C LYS A 43 -20.56 -7.82 7.40
N ALA A 44 -19.50 -7.26 6.81
CA ALA A 44 -19.09 -7.55 5.44
C ALA A 44 -18.71 -9.02 5.27
N ALA A 45 -17.97 -9.61 6.22
CA ALA A 45 -17.63 -11.04 6.21
C ALA A 45 -18.89 -11.91 6.18
N ARG A 46 -19.82 -11.67 7.11
CA ARG A 46 -21.10 -12.42 7.13
C ARG A 46 -21.91 -12.27 5.84
N SER A 47 -21.98 -11.05 5.31
CA SER A 47 -22.70 -10.79 4.05
C SER A 47 -22.04 -11.52 2.88
N THR A 48 -20.71 -11.52 2.79
CA THR A 48 -19.96 -12.22 1.76
C THR A 48 -20.19 -13.75 1.84
N VAL A 49 -20.11 -14.31 3.05
CA VAL A 49 -20.41 -15.75 3.27
C VAL A 49 -21.84 -16.09 2.81
N MET A 50 -22.83 -15.25 3.17
CA MET A 50 -24.23 -15.46 2.74
C MET A 50 -24.40 -15.37 1.23
N MET A 51 -23.75 -14.40 0.58
CA MET A 51 -23.80 -14.26 -0.89
C MET A 51 -23.16 -15.46 -1.59
N LEU A 52 -21.97 -15.88 -1.18
CA LEU A 52 -21.29 -17.03 -1.78
C LEU A 52 -22.07 -18.33 -1.57
N LYS A 53 -22.61 -18.53 -0.38
CA LYS A 53 -23.41 -19.73 -0.07
C LYS A 53 -24.67 -19.86 -0.91
N HIS A 54 -25.35 -18.73 -1.21
CA HIS A 54 -26.68 -18.77 -1.82
C HIS A 54 -26.72 -18.33 -3.28
N LEU A 55 -25.76 -17.51 -3.73
CA LEU A 55 -25.80 -16.89 -5.05
C LEU A 55 -24.65 -17.29 -5.96
N HIS A 56 -23.56 -17.86 -5.39
CA HIS A 56 -22.42 -18.29 -6.22
C HIS A 56 -22.78 -19.54 -7.03
N TYR A 57 -22.39 -19.59 -8.30
CA TYR A 57 -22.75 -20.65 -9.24
C TYR A 57 -22.16 -22.02 -8.85
N GLU A 58 -20.99 -22.05 -8.21
CA GLU A 58 -20.31 -23.27 -7.76
C GLU A 58 -21.01 -23.96 -6.57
N HIS A 59 -21.83 -23.24 -5.81
CA HIS A 59 -22.54 -23.75 -4.63
C HIS A 59 -21.66 -24.53 -3.64
N LYS A 60 -20.36 -24.16 -3.52
CA LYS A 60 -19.44 -24.82 -2.58
C LYS A 60 -19.93 -24.65 -1.14
N LYS A 61 -19.74 -25.72 -0.36
CA LYS A 61 -20.06 -25.70 1.07
C LYS A 61 -18.87 -25.13 1.84
N LEU A 62 -19.12 -24.15 2.68
CA LEU A 62 -18.16 -23.68 3.67
C LEU A 62 -18.07 -24.76 4.76
N ASN A 63 -16.94 -25.46 4.84
CA ASN A 63 -16.65 -26.58 5.73
C ASN A 63 -15.14 -26.74 5.94
N ASP A 64 -14.71 -27.71 6.78
CA ASP A 64 -13.31 -27.99 7.11
C ASP A 64 -12.40 -28.09 5.87
N ALA A 65 -12.88 -28.72 4.78
CA ALA A 65 -12.09 -28.86 3.56
C ALA A 65 -11.82 -27.52 2.90
N LEU A 66 -12.81 -26.61 2.91
CA LEU A 66 -12.65 -25.24 2.40
C LEU A 66 -11.82 -24.40 3.38
N SER A 67 -12.01 -24.57 4.70
CA SER A 67 -11.20 -23.94 5.75
C SER A 67 -9.71 -24.22 5.55
N SER A 68 -9.36 -25.49 5.30
CA SER A 68 -7.98 -25.88 5.00
C SER A 68 -7.42 -25.16 3.76
N GLN A 69 -8.21 -25.04 2.69
CA GLN A 69 -7.80 -24.32 1.47
C GLN A 69 -7.62 -22.82 1.72
N ILE A 70 -8.47 -22.21 2.54
CA ILE A 70 -8.37 -20.81 2.93
C ILE A 70 -7.04 -20.57 3.65
N LEU A 71 -6.69 -21.40 4.62
CA LEU A 71 -5.42 -21.27 5.33
C LEU A 71 -4.22 -21.38 4.40
N ASP A 72 -4.16 -22.43 3.57
CA ASP A 72 -3.06 -22.65 2.64
C ASP A 72 -2.89 -21.46 1.68
N ARG A 73 -4.01 -20.94 1.16
CA ARG A 73 -4.01 -19.79 0.27
C ARG A 73 -3.55 -18.53 0.98
N TYR A 74 -4.09 -18.25 2.16
CA TYR A 74 -3.73 -17.06 2.92
C TYR A 74 -2.25 -17.01 3.27
N LEU A 75 -1.67 -18.15 3.69
CA LEU A 75 -0.23 -18.26 3.95
C LEU A 75 0.60 -18.04 2.69
N LYS A 76 0.14 -18.58 1.54
CA LYS A 76 0.78 -18.38 0.24
C LYS A 76 0.71 -16.92 -0.22
N ASP A 77 -0.42 -16.25 -0.02
CA ASP A 77 -0.61 -14.85 -0.43
C ASP A 77 0.23 -13.89 0.42
N LEU A 78 0.38 -14.17 1.72
CA LEU A 78 1.22 -13.38 2.62
C LEU A 78 2.72 -13.63 2.40
N ASP A 79 3.14 -14.88 2.24
CA ASP A 79 4.56 -15.26 2.10
C ASP A 79 4.79 -16.27 0.95
N PRO A 80 4.61 -15.85 -0.30
CA PRO A 80 4.69 -16.74 -1.47
C PRO A 80 6.09 -17.35 -1.67
N THR A 81 7.12 -16.77 -1.10
CA THR A 81 8.52 -17.23 -1.23
C THR A 81 9.07 -17.86 0.05
N ARG A 82 8.23 -18.04 1.07
CA ARG A 82 8.60 -18.60 2.38
C ARG A 82 9.86 -17.98 2.95
N ALA A 83 9.81 -16.65 3.05
CA ALA A 83 10.95 -15.81 3.42
C ALA A 83 10.73 -14.99 4.70
N TYR A 84 9.55 -15.08 5.29
CA TYR A 84 9.16 -14.34 6.49
C TYR A 84 8.77 -15.26 7.64
N PHE A 85 7.81 -16.18 7.44
CA PHE A 85 7.36 -17.09 8.48
C PHE A 85 8.41 -18.14 8.84
N LEU A 86 8.38 -18.57 10.10
CA LEU A 86 9.10 -19.73 10.60
C LEU A 86 8.19 -20.97 10.62
N ALA A 87 8.78 -22.15 10.63
CA ALA A 87 8.05 -23.41 10.79
C ALA A 87 7.21 -23.44 12.08
N SER A 88 7.68 -22.78 13.14
CA SER A 88 6.93 -22.64 14.40
C SER A 88 5.67 -21.79 14.26
N ASP A 89 5.70 -20.74 13.41
CA ASP A 89 4.51 -19.93 13.13
C ASP A 89 3.48 -20.77 12.37
N ILE A 90 3.93 -21.56 11.38
CA ILE A 90 3.05 -22.44 10.63
C ILE A 90 2.42 -23.51 11.53
N ALA A 91 3.20 -24.11 12.45
CA ALA A 91 2.69 -25.09 13.40
C ALA A 91 1.59 -24.51 14.32
N GLU A 92 1.73 -23.23 14.73
CA GLU A 92 0.69 -22.51 15.46
C GLU A 92 -0.57 -22.30 14.59
N PHE A 93 -0.41 -21.92 13.32
CA PHE A 93 -1.53 -21.68 12.42
C PHE A 93 -2.26 -22.95 11.98
N GLU A 94 -1.59 -24.11 12.05
CA GLU A 94 -2.25 -25.40 11.81
C GLU A 94 -3.39 -25.67 12.82
N GLU A 95 -3.35 -25.09 14.01
CA GLU A 95 -4.45 -25.15 14.98
C GLU A 95 -5.74 -24.47 14.46
N TYR A 96 -5.62 -23.53 13.52
CA TYR A 96 -6.75 -22.79 12.91
C TYR A 96 -7.29 -23.46 11.65
N ARG A 97 -6.63 -24.52 11.15
CA ARG A 97 -6.89 -25.15 9.84
C ARG A 97 -8.35 -25.51 9.59
N TYR A 98 -9.04 -25.96 10.62
CA TYR A 98 -10.43 -26.41 10.54
C TYR A 98 -11.38 -25.51 11.34
N LEU A 99 -10.99 -24.25 11.60
CA LEU A 99 -11.80 -23.30 12.34
C LEU A 99 -12.26 -22.10 11.48
N LEU A 100 -11.57 -21.81 10.37
CA LEU A 100 -11.80 -20.61 9.58
C LEU A 100 -13.17 -20.57 8.89
N ASP A 101 -13.75 -21.71 8.56
CA ASP A 101 -15.10 -21.81 8.01
C ASP A 101 -16.16 -21.43 9.05
N ASP A 102 -16.04 -21.95 10.26
CA ASP A 102 -16.89 -21.62 11.39
C ASP A 102 -16.75 -20.14 11.82
N ASP A 103 -15.53 -19.63 11.85
CA ASP A 103 -15.21 -18.23 12.14
C ASP A 103 -15.87 -17.29 11.14
N LEU A 104 -15.66 -17.53 9.85
CA LEU A 104 -16.29 -16.76 8.78
C LEU A 104 -17.82 -16.81 8.87
N GLY A 105 -18.38 -18.00 9.17
CA GLY A 105 -19.82 -18.18 9.38
C GLY A 105 -20.38 -17.34 10.52
N ARG A 106 -19.62 -17.16 11.59
CA ARG A 106 -19.96 -16.32 12.75
C ARG A 106 -19.54 -14.86 12.56
N GLY A 107 -18.71 -14.55 11.54
CA GLY A 107 -18.07 -13.26 11.34
C GLY A 107 -16.96 -12.98 12.36
N ASP A 108 -16.35 -14.04 12.89
CA ASP A 108 -15.14 -13.94 13.70
C ASP A 108 -13.93 -13.83 12.78
N LEU A 109 -13.14 -12.78 12.93
CA LEU A 109 -11.98 -12.49 12.10
C LEU A 109 -10.66 -12.66 12.88
N THR A 110 -10.75 -13.14 14.11
CA THR A 110 -9.63 -13.17 15.07
C THR A 110 -8.44 -13.95 14.52
N HIS A 111 -8.64 -15.18 14.02
CA HIS A 111 -7.54 -15.99 13.51
C HIS A 111 -6.92 -15.43 12.22
N GLY A 112 -7.73 -14.91 11.30
CA GLY A 112 -7.22 -14.25 10.09
C GLY A 112 -6.34 -13.05 10.42
N PHE A 113 -6.75 -12.21 11.36
CA PHE A 113 -5.99 -11.05 11.82
C PHE A 113 -4.76 -11.42 12.66
N ALA A 114 -4.82 -12.50 13.43
CA ALA A 114 -3.68 -13.01 14.18
C ALA A 114 -2.54 -13.49 13.25
N ILE A 115 -2.88 -14.23 12.19
CA ILE A 115 -1.93 -14.65 11.16
C ILE A 115 -1.27 -13.42 10.51
N TYR A 116 -2.06 -12.40 10.13
CA TYR A 116 -1.52 -11.17 9.55
C TYR A 116 -0.61 -10.41 10.51
N THR A 117 -1.00 -10.29 11.77
CA THR A 117 -0.18 -9.65 12.81
C THR A 117 1.18 -10.34 12.96
N ARG A 118 1.19 -11.67 12.92
CA ARG A 118 2.44 -12.44 12.94
C ARG A 118 3.26 -12.17 11.67
N TYR A 119 2.63 -12.11 10.49
CA TYR A 119 3.28 -11.75 9.25
C TYR A 119 3.95 -10.38 9.34
N GLN A 120 3.23 -9.35 9.80
CA GLN A 120 3.76 -8.00 9.98
C GLN A 120 4.96 -7.97 10.94
N GLN A 121 4.89 -8.71 12.03
CA GLN A 121 6.02 -8.84 12.96
C GLN A 121 7.26 -9.46 12.28
N ARG A 122 7.06 -10.57 11.56
CA ARG A 122 8.15 -11.25 10.83
C ARG A 122 8.72 -10.39 9.73
N PHE A 123 7.87 -9.69 8.99
CA PHE A 123 8.27 -8.73 7.95
C PHE A 123 9.18 -7.63 8.53
N ASN A 124 8.75 -7.00 9.62
CA ASN A 124 9.54 -5.95 10.28
C ASN A 124 10.90 -6.50 10.79
N GLN A 125 10.92 -7.69 11.40
CA GLN A 125 12.16 -8.34 11.84
C GLN A 125 13.14 -8.54 10.67
N ARG A 126 12.63 -8.94 9.50
CA ARG A 126 13.47 -9.13 8.30
C ARG A 126 14.02 -7.81 7.77
N LEU A 127 13.21 -6.75 7.73
CA LEU A 127 13.68 -5.45 7.28
C LEU A 127 14.64 -4.80 8.28
N ASP A 128 14.44 -4.98 9.58
CA ASP A 128 15.42 -4.53 10.58
C ASP A 128 16.77 -5.23 10.41
N TYR A 129 16.76 -6.54 10.14
CA TYR A 129 17.98 -7.28 9.80
C TYR A 129 18.67 -6.69 8.55
N VAL A 130 17.94 -6.51 7.46
CA VAL A 130 18.47 -5.97 6.20
C VAL A 130 19.07 -4.57 6.39
N LEU A 131 18.36 -3.69 7.07
CA LEU A 131 18.81 -2.32 7.35
C LEU A 131 20.07 -2.30 8.23
N LYS A 132 20.18 -3.26 9.17
CA LYS A 132 21.38 -3.45 9.98
C LYS A 132 22.57 -3.91 9.12
N GLU A 133 22.35 -4.85 8.19
CA GLU A 133 23.40 -5.32 7.28
C GLU A 133 23.87 -4.20 6.32
N LEU A 134 22.93 -3.38 5.80
CA LEU A 134 23.27 -2.24 4.95
C LEU A 134 24.14 -1.20 5.67
N LYS A 135 23.93 -0.96 6.96
CA LYS A 135 24.74 -0.04 7.77
C LYS A 135 26.22 -0.45 7.88
N LYS A 136 26.54 -1.74 7.69
CA LYS A 136 27.93 -2.23 7.70
C LYS A 136 28.69 -1.84 6.43
N GLY A 137 28.00 -1.40 5.38
CA GLY A 137 28.58 -0.94 4.12
C GLY A 137 29.11 -2.05 3.21
N SER A 138 29.86 -1.68 2.18
CA SER A 138 30.30 -2.60 1.12
C SER A 138 31.21 -3.71 1.61
N LYS A 139 32.00 -3.47 2.65
CA LYS A 139 32.92 -4.46 3.25
C LYS A 139 32.19 -5.68 3.82
N ASN A 140 30.88 -5.57 4.04
CA ASN A 140 30.06 -6.68 4.52
C ASN A 140 29.79 -7.75 3.45
N PHE A 141 30.06 -7.48 2.17
CA PHE A 141 29.72 -8.36 1.05
C PHE A 141 30.97 -8.86 0.33
N ASP A 142 31.22 -10.16 0.45
CA ASP A 142 32.28 -10.83 -0.32
C ASP A 142 31.70 -11.38 -1.63
N PHE A 143 32.05 -10.75 -2.75
CA PHE A 143 31.58 -11.13 -4.08
C PHE A 143 32.50 -12.17 -4.76
N THR A 144 33.56 -12.62 -4.09
CA THR A 144 34.47 -13.68 -4.59
C THR A 144 34.02 -15.07 -4.13
N ALA A 145 33.17 -15.12 -3.09
CA ALA A 145 32.62 -16.38 -2.59
C ALA A 145 31.62 -17.00 -3.60
N ASP A 146 31.72 -18.33 -3.76
CA ASP A 146 30.82 -19.12 -4.60
C ASP A 146 29.49 -19.33 -3.88
N ASP A 147 28.62 -18.31 -3.93
CA ASP A 147 27.28 -18.29 -3.33
C ASP A 147 26.20 -18.53 -4.36
N SER A 148 25.16 -19.26 -3.97
CA SER A 148 23.96 -19.42 -4.75
C SER A 148 22.72 -18.88 -4.02
N LEU A 149 21.78 -18.33 -4.78
CA LEU A 149 20.49 -17.88 -4.28
C LEU A 149 19.36 -18.65 -4.99
N GLU A 150 18.59 -19.40 -4.22
CA GLU A 150 17.37 -20.02 -4.73
C GLU A 150 16.30 -18.94 -4.97
N VAL A 151 15.90 -18.76 -6.23
CA VAL A 151 14.92 -17.73 -6.61
C VAL A 151 13.48 -18.25 -6.52
N LYS A 152 13.26 -19.51 -6.96
CA LYS A 152 11.95 -20.15 -6.92
C LYS A 152 11.76 -20.88 -5.59
N ARG A 153 11.05 -20.26 -4.68
CA ARG A 153 10.91 -20.75 -3.30
C ARG A 153 9.47 -21.06 -2.87
N GLU A 154 8.53 -21.11 -3.81
CA GLU A 154 7.11 -21.36 -3.51
C GLU A 154 6.89 -22.68 -2.74
N ASN A 155 7.75 -23.69 -3.00
CA ASN A 155 7.71 -25.00 -2.36
C ASN A 155 8.91 -25.29 -1.45
N ALA A 156 9.74 -24.28 -1.13
CA ALA A 156 10.85 -24.46 -0.19
C ALA A 156 10.31 -24.82 1.21
N PRO A 157 11.04 -25.57 2.04
CA PRO A 157 10.64 -25.78 3.41
C PRO A 157 10.59 -24.45 4.16
N TRP A 158 9.68 -24.35 5.15
CA TRP A 158 9.67 -23.23 6.08
C TRP A 158 10.93 -23.27 6.94
N ALA A 159 11.56 -22.12 7.12
CA ALA A 159 12.75 -22.01 7.96
C ALA A 159 12.44 -22.43 9.41
N LYS A 160 13.29 -23.27 9.98
CA LYS A 160 13.10 -23.72 11.38
C LYS A 160 13.56 -22.65 12.36
N GLU A 161 14.61 -21.92 12.01
CA GLU A 161 15.26 -20.93 12.85
C GLU A 161 15.44 -19.58 12.13
N ALA A 162 15.51 -18.51 12.91
CA ALA A 162 15.68 -17.15 12.39
C ALA A 162 16.99 -17.01 11.57
N GLN A 163 18.03 -17.76 11.93
CA GLN A 163 19.33 -17.76 11.27
C GLN A 163 19.28 -18.25 9.82
N GLU A 164 18.37 -19.19 9.51
CA GLU A 164 18.15 -19.65 8.13
C GLU A 164 17.57 -18.50 7.27
N LEU A 165 16.63 -17.75 7.82
CA LEU A 165 16.09 -16.55 7.19
C LEU A 165 17.14 -15.44 7.09
N ASP A 166 17.98 -15.24 8.11
CA ASP A 166 19.09 -14.27 8.06
C ASP A 166 20.03 -14.59 6.89
N SER A 167 20.39 -15.87 6.72
CA SER A 167 21.24 -16.31 5.60
C SER A 167 20.56 -16.08 4.25
N LEU A 168 19.26 -16.38 4.12
CA LEU A 168 18.49 -16.12 2.91
C LEU A 168 18.44 -14.63 2.58
N TRP A 169 18.12 -13.79 3.55
CA TRP A 169 18.01 -12.35 3.37
C TRP A 169 19.37 -11.68 3.11
N TYR A 170 20.44 -12.18 3.72
CA TYR A 170 21.81 -11.76 3.40
C TYR A 170 22.14 -12.02 1.92
N LYS A 171 21.84 -13.23 1.41
CA LYS A 171 22.07 -13.57 0.01
C LYS A 171 21.21 -12.74 -0.94
N ARG A 172 19.95 -12.48 -0.61
CA ARG A 172 19.07 -11.57 -1.36
C ARG A 172 19.65 -10.15 -1.43
N LEU A 173 20.11 -9.64 -0.29
CA LEU A 173 20.72 -8.33 -0.20
C LEU A 173 22.03 -8.26 -0.99
N LYS A 174 22.92 -9.26 -0.85
CA LYS A 174 24.15 -9.39 -1.63
C LYS A 174 23.86 -9.38 -3.13
N SER A 175 22.87 -10.13 -3.59
CA SER A 175 22.42 -10.15 -4.99
C SER A 175 21.93 -8.77 -5.46
N ALA A 176 21.15 -8.05 -4.63
CA ALA A 176 20.68 -6.71 -4.95
C ALA A 176 21.83 -5.70 -5.07
N VAL A 177 22.79 -5.75 -4.15
CA VAL A 177 24.02 -4.92 -4.20
C VAL A 177 24.83 -5.24 -5.46
N LEU A 178 25.04 -6.53 -5.77
CA LEU A 178 25.77 -6.96 -6.97
C LEU A 178 25.10 -6.45 -8.26
N SER A 179 23.79 -6.60 -8.39
CA SER A 179 23.04 -6.12 -9.55
C SER A 179 23.20 -4.61 -9.78
N LEU A 180 23.20 -3.83 -8.72
CA LEU A 180 23.40 -2.38 -8.80
C LEU A 180 24.86 -2.02 -9.12
N LYS A 181 25.85 -2.77 -8.61
CA LYS A 181 27.26 -2.62 -9.00
C LYS A 181 27.47 -2.91 -10.48
N LEU A 182 26.89 -3.99 -10.99
CA LEU A 182 26.99 -4.37 -12.40
C LEU A 182 26.28 -3.33 -13.32
N SER A 183 25.29 -2.60 -12.81
CA SER A 183 24.68 -1.47 -13.52
C SER A 183 25.51 -0.18 -13.48
N GLY A 184 26.72 -0.21 -12.91
CA GLY A 184 27.66 0.91 -12.87
C GLY A 184 27.46 1.92 -11.72
N LYS A 185 26.60 1.61 -10.74
CA LYS A 185 26.39 2.51 -9.58
C LYS A 185 27.55 2.43 -8.59
N LYS A 186 27.87 3.56 -7.96
CA LYS A 186 28.86 3.64 -6.90
C LYS A 186 28.30 3.11 -5.57
N ASP A 187 29.17 2.60 -4.71
CA ASP A 187 28.78 2.01 -3.43
C ASP A 187 27.87 2.95 -2.60
N GLU A 188 28.24 4.22 -2.46
CA GLU A 188 27.44 5.19 -1.71
C GLU A 188 25.99 5.31 -2.23
N GLU A 189 25.83 5.39 -3.56
CA GLU A 189 24.52 5.46 -4.21
C GLU A 189 23.71 4.17 -3.98
N ILE A 190 24.39 3.00 -4.06
CA ILE A 190 23.79 1.68 -3.86
C ILE A 190 23.21 1.58 -2.45
N PHE A 191 24.02 1.88 -1.43
CA PHE A 191 23.59 1.75 -0.03
C PHE A 191 22.49 2.75 0.31
N LYS A 192 22.57 4.00 -0.17
CA LYS A 192 21.52 5.00 -0.02
C LYS A 192 20.22 4.53 -0.67
N LEU A 193 20.27 4.03 -1.91
CA LEU A 193 19.10 3.55 -2.65
C LEU A 193 18.44 2.36 -1.97
N LEU A 194 19.23 1.36 -1.56
CA LEU A 194 18.71 0.16 -0.90
C LEU A 194 18.13 0.49 0.48
N THR A 195 18.80 1.32 1.27
CA THR A 195 18.25 1.77 2.56
C THR A 195 16.89 2.44 2.36
N LYS A 196 16.80 3.42 1.45
CA LYS A 196 15.53 4.09 1.13
C LYS A 196 14.45 3.07 0.69
N ARG A 197 14.80 2.10 -0.17
CA ARG A 197 13.86 1.07 -0.65
C ARG A 197 13.29 0.23 0.49
N TYR A 198 14.14 -0.26 1.39
CA TYR A 198 13.71 -1.11 2.50
C TYR A 198 12.99 -0.31 3.60
N ASP A 199 13.40 0.93 3.87
CA ASP A 199 12.65 1.82 4.77
C ASP A 199 11.25 2.12 4.21
N THR A 200 11.12 2.39 2.92
CA THR A 200 9.81 2.58 2.27
C THR A 200 8.94 1.33 2.37
N GLN A 201 9.50 0.13 2.14
CA GLN A 201 8.75 -1.13 2.29
C GLN A 201 8.25 -1.32 3.73
N ARG A 202 9.10 -1.06 4.73
CA ARG A 202 8.74 -1.14 6.14
C ARG A 202 7.63 -0.14 6.51
N ASN A 203 7.76 1.09 6.06
CA ASN A 203 6.76 2.13 6.30
C ASN A 203 5.41 1.78 5.65
N ASN A 204 5.41 1.25 4.42
CA ASN A 204 4.18 0.82 3.76
C ASN A 204 3.49 -0.32 4.53
N MET A 205 4.25 -1.33 4.97
CA MET A 205 3.72 -2.43 5.79
C MET A 205 3.08 -1.92 7.09
N ASN A 206 3.73 -0.97 7.76
CA ASN A 206 3.27 -0.45 9.05
C ASN A 206 2.09 0.54 8.91
N ARG A 207 1.77 0.97 7.69
CA ARG A 207 0.61 1.82 7.37
C ARG A 207 -0.62 1.02 6.92
N ASN A 208 -0.54 -0.30 6.84
CA ASN A 208 -1.70 -1.12 6.51
C ASN A 208 -2.76 -0.99 7.62
N LYS A 209 -4.00 -0.81 7.19
CA LYS A 209 -5.18 -0.67 8.05
C LYS A 209 -5.99 -1.96 8.12
N ALA A 210 -6.99 -1.98 8.96
CA ALA A 210 -7.89 -3.11 9.09
C ALA A 210 -8.54 -3.51 7.75
N ASP A 211 -8.98 -2.55 6.95
CA ASP A 211 -9.54 -2.80 5.61
C ASP A 211 -8.57 -3.53 4.67
N ASP A 212 -7.26 -3.20 4.73
CA ASP A 212 -6.24 -3.86 3.89
C ASP A 212 -6.04 -5.32 4.31
N VAL A 213 -6.00 -5.56 5.64
CA VAL A 213 -5.89 -6.91 6.23
C VAL A 213 -7.15 -7.72 5.93
N PHE A 214 -8.31 -7.13 6.14
CA PHE A 214 -9.60 -7.74 5.88
C PHE A 214 -9.74 -8.14 4.40
N GLN A 215 -9.42 -7.24 3.46
CA GLN A 215 -9.47 -7.56 2.04
C GLN A 215 -8.55 -8.72 1.69
N THR A 216 -7.33 -8.76 2.23
CA THR A 216 -6.38 -9.85 1.97
C THR A 216 -6.91 -11.19 2.48
N PHE A 217 -7.45 -11.22 3.71
CA PHE A 217 -8.03 -12.43 4.28
C PHE A 217 -9.30 -12.89 3.54
N MET A 218 -10.19 -11.94 3.23
CA MET A 218 -11.41 -12.26 2.48
C MET A 218 -11.10 -12.75 1.06
N ASN A 219 -10.05 -12.27 0.41
CA ASN A 219 -9.66 -12.77 -0.90
C ASN A 219 -9.07 -14.20 -0.82
N ALA A 220 -8.32 -14.52 0.23
CA ALA A 220 -7.93 -15.91 0.47
C ALA A 220 -9.15 -16.84 0.60
N PHE A 221 -10.27 -16.35 1.14
CA PHE A 221 -11.53 -17.08 1.21
C PHE A 221 -12.27 -17.11 -0.13
N THR A 222 -12.55 -15.95 -0.74
CA THR A 222 -13.42 -15.86 -1.92
C THR A 222 -12.83 -16.57 -3.13
N GLU A 223 -11.53 -16.48 -3.32
CA GLU A 223 -10.82 -17.14 -4.41
C GLU A 223 -10.71 -18.68 -4.26
N THR A 224 -11.11 -19.25 -3.12
CA THR A 224 -11.31 -20.70 -3.01
C THR A 224 -12.56 -21.18 -3.77
N TYR A 225 -13.52 -20.28 -4.06
CA TYR A 225 -14.68 -20.61 -4.88
C TYR A 225 -14.31 -20.69 -6.36
N ASP A 226 -13.70 -19.64 -6.89
CA ASP A 226 -13.12 -19.60 -8.23
C ASP A 226 -12.09 -18.45 -8.33
N PRO A 227 -11.20 -18.45 -9.36
CA PRO A 227 -10.13 -17.46 -9.46
C PRO A 227 -10.60 -16.05 -9.83
N HIS A 228 -11.88 -15.80 -10.03
CA HIS A 228 -12.46 -14.49 -10.42
C HIS A 228 -13.36 -13.91 -9.34
N THR A 229 -13.61 -14.66 -8.27
CA THR A 229 -14.42 -14.19 -7.14
C THR A 229 -13.53 -13.48 -6.12
N GLU A 230 -13.63 -12.16 -6.09
CA GLU A 230 -12.81 -11.30 -5.23
C GLU A 230 -13.68 -10.41 -4.35
N TYR A 231 -13.20 -10.15 -3.15
CA TYR A 231 -13.73 -9.12 -2.27
C TYR A 231 -12.97 -7.81 -2.50
N PHE A 232 -13.69 -6.74 -2.74
CA PHE A 232 -13.14 -5.39 -2.79
C PHE A 232 -13.54 -4.60 -1.54
N SER A 233 -12.55 -4.03 -0.85
CA SER A 233 -12.81 -2.99 0.15
C SER A 233 -13.58 -1.82 -0.49
N PRO A 234 -14.27 -0.96 0.27
CA PRO A 234 -15.00 0.19 -0.28
C PRO A 234 -14.14 1.02 -1.23
N ARG A 235 -12.89 1.28 -0.88
CA ARG A 235 -11.93 2.03 -1.70
C ARG A 235 -11.56 1.28 -2.98
N THR A 236 -11.27 0.00 -2.89
CA THR A 236 -10.94 -0.82 -4.07
C THR A 236 -12.13 -0.88 -5.02
N SER A 237 -13.35 -1.02 -4.47
CA SER A 237 -14.60 -0.99 -5.23
C SER A 237 -14.83 0.35 -5.94
N GLU A 238 -14.57 1.48 -5.25
CA GLU A 238 -14.65 2.80 -5.87
C GLU A 238 -13.66 2.94 -7.04
N ASN A 239 -12.41 2.55 -6.86
CA ASN A 239 -11.40 2.58 -7.92
C ASN A 239 -11.77 1.66 -9.09
N PHE A 240 -12.32 0.47 -8.82
CA PHE A 240 -12.84 -0.42 -9.84
C PHE A 240 -13.97 0.25 -10.64
N ASN A 241 -14.94 0.84 -9.95
CA ASN A 241 -16.06 1.54 -10.60
C ASN A 241 -15.60 2.72 -11.45
N ILE A 242 -14.60 3.51 -11.00
CA ILE A 242 -13.99 4.60 -11.78
C ILE A 242 -13.37 4.05 -13.06
N ASN A 243 -12.63 2.95 -12.98
CA ASN A 243 -12.01 2.33 -14.14
C ASN A 243 -13.05 1.72 -15.10
N MET A 244 -14.13 1.19 -14.57
CA MET A 244 -15.22 0.62 -15.37
C MET A 244 -16.11 1.69 -16.00
N SER A 245 -16.43 2.77 -15.31
CA SER A 245 -17.22 3.89 -15.87
C SER A 245 -16.39 4.83 -16.76
N LEU A 246 -15.05 4.74 -16.70
CA LEU A 246 -14.11 5.71 -17.28
C LEU A 246 -14.43 7.15 -16.86
N SER A 247 -14.88 7.31 -15.62
CA SER A 247 -15.34 8.59 -15.09
C SER A 247 -15.07 8.69 -13.59
N LEU A 248 -14.65 9.85 -13.13
CA LEU A 248 -14.49 10.13 -11.71
C LEU A 248 -14.89 11.58 -11.38
N GLU A 249 -15.29 11.82 -10.15
CA GLU A 249 -15.51 13.17 -9.63
C GLU A 249 -14.28 13.64 -8.85
N GLY A 250 -13.71 14.77 -9.25
CA GLY A 250 -12.49 15.27 -8.64
C GLY A 250 -11.85 16.44 -9.39
N ILE A 251 -10.54 16.57 -9.27
CA ILE A 251 -9.79 17.68 -9.87
C ILE A 251 -9.07 17.31 -11.18
N GLY A 252 -8.89 16.04 -11.51
CA GLY A 252 -8.17 15.60 -12.70
C GLY A 252 -6.65 15.71 -12.56
N ALA A 253 -6.09 15.15 -11.51
CA ALA A 253 -4.65 15.02 -11.32
C ALA A 253 -4.28 13.55 -11.08
N VAL A 254 -3.19 13.10 -11.69
CA VAL A 254 -2.56 11.80 -11.39
C VAL A 254 -1.51 12.02 -10.32
N LEU A 255 -1.64 11.30 -9.23
CA LEU A 255 -0.83 11.46 -8.03
C LEU A 255 0.05 10.23 -7.78
N GLN A 256 1.20 10.44 -7.15
CA GLN A 256 2.15 9.39 -6.77
C GLN A 256 2.84 9.76 -5.46
N ALA A 257 3.21 8.76 -4.66
CA ALA A 257 4.08 8.96 -3.51
C ALA A 257 5.51 9.32 -3.95
N GLU A 258 6.07 10.36 -3.36
CA GLU A 258 7.47 10.73 -3.47
C GLU A 258 7.99 11.11 -2.08
N ASP A 259 8.75 10.21 -1.47
CA ASP A 259 9.18 10.30 -0.07
C ASP A 259 7.97 10.44 0.87
N ASP A 260 7.87 11.53 1.64
CA ASP A 260 6.76 11.83 2.53
C ASP A 260 5.66 12.69 1.88
N TYR A 261 5.78 12.98 0.57
CA TYR A 261 4.84 13.84 -0.14
C TYR A 261 4.00 13.08 -1.15
N THR A 262 2.80 13.58 -1.38
CA THR A 262 1.98 13.23 -2.53
C THR A 262 2.28 14.21 -3.67
N LYS A 263 2.92 13.71 -4.74
CA LYS A 263 3.33 14.50 -5.90
C LYS A 263 2.32 14.40 -7.04
N ILE A 264 2.10 15.51 -7.73
CA ILE A 264 1.36 15.56 -8.99
C ILE A 264 2.28 15.07 -10.13
N VAL A 265 1.95 13.93 -10.73
CA VAL A 265 2.72 13.37 -11.86
C VAL A 265 2.31 14.06 -13.18
N ARG A 266 1.01 14.16 -13.42
CA ARG A 266 0.43 14.83 -14.58
C ARG A 266 -1.00 15.31 -14.30
N LEU A 267 -1.46 16.24 -15.08
CA LEU A 267 -2.84 16.71 -15.06
C LEU A 267 -3.62 16.03 -16.21
N VAL A 268 -4.88 15.72 -15.95
CA VAL A 268 -5.77 15.15 -16.96
C VAL A 268 -6.20 16.27 -17.93
N PRO A 269 -6.04 16.09 -19.24
CA PRO A 269 -6.45 17.09 -20.23
C PRO A 269 -7.91 17.52 -20.06
N ALA A 270 -8.14 18.81 -20.17
CA ALA A 270 -9.44 19.46 -19.93
C ALA A 270 -10.04 19.29 -18.54
N GLY A 271 -9.31 18.73 -17.57
CA GLY A 271 -9.71 18.62 -16.16
C GLY A 271 -9.65 19.96 -15.43
N PRO A 272 -10.34 20.08 -14.27
CA PRO A 272 -10.34 21.30 -13.46
C PRO A 272 -8.94 21.78 -13.04
N ALA A 273 -8.07 20.85 -12.65
CA ALA A 273 -6.69 21.17 -12.25
C ALA A 273 -5.89 21.78 -13.41
N GLU A 274 -6.01 21.22 -14.63
CA GLU A 274 -5.34 21.77 -15.81
C GLU A 274 -5.92 23.16 -16.18
N LYS A 275 -7.25 23.28 -16.21
CA LYS A 275 -7.94 24.54 -16.52
C LYS A 275 -7.61 25.66 -15.56
N SER A 276 -7.34 25.34 -14.30
CA SER A 276 -6.96 26.35 -13.29
C SER A 276 -5.63 27.03 -13.61
N LYS A 277 -4.74 26.35 -14.33
CA LYS A 277 -3.35 26.78 -14.63
C LYS A 277 -2.51 27.07 -13.38
N GLN A 278 -3.02 26.66 -12.21
CA GLN A 278 -2.36 26.94 -10.93
C GLN A 278 -1.53 25.76 -10.44
N LEU A 279 -1.83 24.53 -10.88
CA LEU A 279 -1.07 23.32 -10.58
C LEU A 279 -0.18 22.92 -11.76
N LYS A 280 0.95 22.32 -11.44
CA LYS A 280 1.92 21.81 -12.40
C LYS A 280 2.38 20.41 -12.06
N PRO A 281 2.86 19.60 -13.03
CA PRO A 281 3.60 18.38 -12.74
C PRO A 281 4.77 18.65 -11.81
N ASN A 282 5.02 17.72 -10.89
CA ASN A 282 5.99 17.75 -9.81
C ASN A 282 5.69 18.71 -8.64
N ASP A 283 4.56 19.44 -8.64
CA ASP A 283 4.09 20.10 -7.42
C ASP A 283 3.77 19.02 -6.36
N ARG A 284 4.09 19.29 -5.08
CA ARG A 284 3.88 18.39 -3.94
C ARG A 284 2.76 18.91 -3.07
N ILE A 285 1.80 18.07 -2.72
CA ILE A 285 0.66 18.43 -1.88
C ILE A 285 1.08 18.25 -0.42
N VAL A 286 0.93 19.30 0.37
CA VAL A 286 1.30 19.32 1.80
C VAL A 286 0.07 19.38 2.71
N ALA A 287 -1.03 19.99 2.27
CA ALA A 287 -2.27 19.99 3.04
C ALA A 287 -3.50 20.08 2.13
N VAL A 288 -4.64 19.58 2.60
CA VAL A 288 -5.93 19.56 1.90
C VAL A 288 -7.02 20.11 2.80
N ALA A 289 -7.91 20.96 2.26
CA ALA A 289 -9.09 21.45 2.97
C ALA A 289 -10.36 21.32 2.12
N GLN A 290 -11.50 21.10 2.77
CA GLN A 290 -12.82 21.04 2.14
C GLN A 290 -13.50 22.40 2.23
N GLY A 291 -13.93 22.98 1.09
CA GLY A 291 -14.59 24.30 1.08
C GLY A 291 -13.80 25.35 1.87
N ASP A 292 -14.42 25.96 2.84
CA ASP A 292 -13.81 26.96 3.74
C ASP A 292 -13.27 26.37 5.05
N GLY A 293 -13.25 25.03 5.19
CA GLY A 293 -12.76 24.33 6.38
C GLY A 293 -11.26 24.47 6.63
N GLU A 294 -10.79 23.93 7.73
CA GLU A 294 -9.37 23.94 8.09
C GLU A 294 -8.55 23.01 7.20
N PHE A 295 -7.26 23.33 7.04
CA PHE A 295 -6.33 22.47 6.32
C PHE A 295 -5.92 21.28 7.18
N VAL A 296 -6.01 20.09 6.59
CA VAL A 296 -5.47 18.85 7.12
C VAL A 296 -4.08 18.65 6.52
N ASP A 297 -3.05 18.59 7.37
CA ASP A 297 -1.69 18.25 6.94
C ASP A 297 -1.67 16.79 6.46
N VAL A 298 -1.17 16.57 5.25
CA VAL A 298 -1.11 15.26 4.60
C VAL A 298 0.31 14.79 4.31
N VAL A 299 1.33 15.47 4.85
CA VAL A 299 2.72 15.05 4.73
C VAL A 299 2.89 13.71 5.47
N GLY A 300 3.49 12.75 4.80
CA GLY A 300 3.66 11.41 5.35
C GLY A 300 2.42 10.50 5.23
N TRP A 301 1.30 10.97 4.71
CA TRP A 301 0.11 10.14 4.49
C TRP A 301 0.28 9.20 3.29
N ARG A 302 -0.51 8.12 3.25
CA ARG A 302 -0.63 7.28 2.07
C ARG A 302 -1.30 8.08 0.94
N VAL A 303 -0.85 7.86 -0.30
CA VAL A 303 -1.43 8.57 -1.47
C VAL A 303 -2.93 8.35 -1.59
N ASP A 304 -3.40 7.13 -1.33
CA ASP A 304 -4.81 6.79 -1.40
C ASP A 304 -5.65 7.59 -0.38
N GLU A 305 -5.15 7.82 0.83
CA GLU A 305 -5.80 8.67 1.84
C GLU A 305 -5.87 10.15 1.40
N VAL A 306 -4.79 10.62 0.78
CA VAL A 306 -4.76 12.00 0.22
C VAL A 306 -5.73 12.12 -0.96
N VAL A 307 -5.81 11.08 -1.80
CA VAL A 307 -6.76 11.02 -2.93
C VAL A 307 -8.21 11.07 -2.43
N ASP A 308 -8.52 10.34 -1.33
CA ASP A 308 -9.87 10.35 -0.73
C ASP A 308 -10.28 11.77 -0.27
N LEU A 309 -9.33 12.56 0.26
CA LEU A 309 -9.59 13.96 0.61
C LEU A 309 -9.73 14.87 -0.62
N ILE A 310 -9.03 14.56 -1.72
CA ILE A 310 -9.05 15.39 -2.94
C ILE A 310 -10.30 15.10 -3.78
N ARG A 311 -10.74 13.84 -3.87
CA ARG A 311 -12.01 13.46 -4.48
C ARG A 311 -13.18 14.02 -3.70
N GLY A 312 -14.35 14.00 -4.28
CA GLY A 312 -15.58 14.39 -3.63
C GLY A 312 -16.64 14.88 -4.63
N PRO A 313 -17.84 15.21 -4.17
CA PRO A 313 -18.99 15.50 -5.04
C PRO A 313 -18.71 16.59 -6.06
N LYS A 314 -19.23 16.40 -7.27
CA LYS A 314 -19.20 17.43 -8.33
C LYS A 314 -19.69 18.78 -7.79
N ASN A 315 -19.08 19.87 -8.25
CA ASN A 315 -19.35 21.26 -7.83
C ASN A 315 -18.92 21.61 -6.40
N SER A 316 -18.39 20.68 -5.62
CA SER A 316 -17.76 21.03 -4.33
C SER A 316 -16.34 21.58 -4.55
N THR A 317 -15.87 22.40 -3.60
CA THR A 317 -14.54 23.00 -3.67
C THR A 317 -13.56 22.26 -2.77
N VAL A 318 -12.38 21.94 -3.30
CA VAL A 318 -11.22 21.50 -2.53
C VAL A 318 -10.13 22.56 -2.61
N ARG A 319 -9.48 22.84 -1.48
CA ARG A 319 -8.30 23.70 -1.43
C ARG A 319 -7.08 22.83 -1.16
N LEU A 320 -6.05 23.01 -1.96
CA LEU A 320 -4.78 22.32 -1.84
C LEU A 320 -3.71 23.34 -1.43
N GLN A 321 -2.99 23.05 -0.37
CA GLN A 321 -1.74 23.74 -0.11
C GLN A 321 -0.63 22.92 -0.77
N VAL A 322 0.09 23.53 -1.68
CA VAL A 322 1.09 22.83 -2.50
C VAL A 322 2.44 23.51 -2.40
N LEU A 323 3.49 22.71 -2.38
CA LEU A 323 4.86 23.11 -2.53
C LEU A 323 5.23 23.03 -4.02
N PRO A 324 5.47 24.15 -4.70
CA PRO A 324 5.81 24.15 -6.13
C PRO A 324 7.10 23.36 -6.42
N ALA A 325 7.18 22.76 -7.60
CA ALA A 325 8.35 21.99 -8.04
C ALA A 325 9.65 22.79 -8.07
N ASN A 326 9.55 24.10 -8.26
CA ASN A 326 10.68 25.05 -8.28
C ASN A 326 10.88 25.80 -6.97
N ALA A 327 10.23 25.42 -5.88
CA ALA A 327 10.43 26.01 -4.57
C ALA A 327 11.87 25.77 -4.10
N VAL A 328 12.52 26.82 -3.61
CA VAL A 328 13.87 26.76 -3.06
C VAL A 328 13.83 26.30 -1.60
N ASP A 329 12.70 26.53 -0.94
CA ASP A 329 12.46 26.27 0.48
C ASP A 329 11.10 25.58 0.67
N GLU A 330 11.02 24.64 1.60
CA GLU A 330 9.79 23.92 1.95
C GLU A 330 8.68 24.82 2.53
N HIS A 331 9.03 26.04 2.96
CA HIS A 331 8.06 27.04 3.42
C HIS A 331 7.36 27.82 2.29
N GLN A 332 7.84 27.72 1.05
CA GLN A 332 7.27 28.41 -0.11
C GLN A 332 6.04 27.69 -0.65
N THR A 333 5.01 27.57 0.15
CA THR A 333 3.75 26.96 -0.27
C THR A 333 2.79 27.98 -0.87
N LYS A 334 1.88 27.50 -1.74
CA LYS A 334 0.75 28.26 -2.26
C LYS A 334 -0.55 27.51 -2.03
N VAL A 335 -1.65 28.22 -1.89
CA VAL A 335 -3.00 27.66 -1.79
C VAL A 335 -3.67 27.73 -3.17
N VAL A 336 -4.22 26.62 -3.61
CA VAL A 336 -4.96 26.49 -4.88
C VAL A 336 -6.35 25.96 -4.58
N SER A 337 -7.38 26.70 -4.99
CA SER A 337 -8.79 26.32 -4.86
C SER A 337 -9.29 25.74 -6.19
N ILE A 338 -9.88 24.56 -6.17
CA ILE A 338 -10.38 23.88 -7.36
C ILE A 338 -11.80 23.39 -7.11
N VAL A 339 -12.72 23.69 -8.02
CA VAL A 339 -14.06 23.14 -8.03
C VAL A 339 -14.02 21.78 -8.73
N ARG A 340 -14.44 20.73 -8.01
CA ARG A 340 -14.49 19.36 -8.53
C ARG A 340 -15.51 19.25 -9.68
N GLN A 341 -15.15 18.47 -10.68
CA GLN A 341 -16.01 18.18 -11.82
C GLN A 341 -15.93 16.69 -12.16
N THR A 342 -16.87 16.25 -12.97
CA THR A 342 -16.78 14.93 -13.60
C THR A 342 -15.65 14.95 -14.63
N ILE A 343 -14.71 14.03 -14.49
CA ILE A 343 -13.55 13.88 -15.36
C ILE A 343 -13.71 12.59 -16.13
N LYS A 344 -13.65 12.68 -17.45
CA LYS A 344 -13.72 11.52 -18.33
C LYS A 344 -12.33 11.04 -18.71
N LEU A 345 -12.10 9.74 -18.59
CA LEU A 345 -10.82 9.09 -18.90
C LEU A 345 -10.78 8.64 -20.37
N GLU A 346 -10.89 9.60 -21.29
CA GLU A 346 -11.01 9.35 -22.74
C GLU A 346 -9.82 8.57 -23.31
N GLU A 347 -8.63 8.69 -22.75
CA GLU A 347 -7.44 7.94 -23.19
C GLU A 347 -7.58 6.42 -23.02
N GLN A 348 -8.46 5.97 -22.11
CA GLN A 348 -8.73 4.57 -21.84
C GLN A 348 -9.91 4.00 -22.63
N ALA A 349 -10.67 4.87 -23.29
CA ALA A 349 -11.78 4.46 -24.13
C ALA A 349 -11.33 3.85 -25.48
N ALA A 350 -12.25 3.16 -26.12
CA ALA A 350 -12.06 2.69 -27.49
C ALA A 350 -11.78 3.86 -28.44
N GLN A 351 -10.79 3.70 -29.28
CA GLN A 351 -10.36 4.70 -30.26
C GLN A 351 -10.37 4.10 -31.65
N LYS A 352 -10.81 4.87 -32.65
CA LYS A 352 -10.79 4.45 -34.04
C LYS A 352 -9.89 5.34 -34.88
N ARG A 353 -9.22 4.73 -35.87
CA ARG A 353 -8.48 5.44 -36.90
C ARG A 353 -8.59 4.71 -38.25
N VAL A 354 -8.53 5.44 -39.34
CA VAL A 354 -8.46 4.87 -40.67
C VAL A 354 -7.04 5.06 -41.19
N MET A 355 -6.47 4.00 -41.75
CA MET A 355 -5.17 4.01 -42.43
C MET A 355 -5.38 3.65 -43.90
N THR A 356 -4.70 4.33 -44.80
CA THR A 356 -4.64 3.93 -46.18
C THR A 356 -3.33 3.21 -46.46
N ILE A 357 -3.39 2.00 -47.02
CA ILE A 357 -2.22 1.22 -47.41
C ILE A 357 -2.31 1.00 -48.90
N THR A 358 -1.31 1.47 -49.64
CA THR A 358 -1.19 1.23 -51.10
C THR A 358 -0.44 -0.09 -51.32
N ARG A 359 -1.07 -1.02 -52.03
CA ARG A 359 -0.46 -2.30 -52.43
C ARG A 359 -0.79 -2.58 -53.91
N GLN A 360 0.21 -2.81 -54.72
CA GLN A 360 0.08 -3.06 -56.15
C GLN A 360 -0.76 -1.94 -56.84
N ASP A 361 -0.39 -0.68 -56.58
CA ASP A 361 -1.05 0.53 -57.09
C ASP A 361 -2.55 0.67 -56.75
N LYS A 362 -3.01 -0.06 -55.76
CA LYS A 362 -4.38 0.01 -55.26
C LYS A 362 -4.40 0.42 -53.78
N ASP A 363 -5.21 1.41 -53.47
CA ASP A 363 -5.41 1.91 -52.12
C ASP A 363 -6.46 1.10 -51.38
N TYR A 364 -6.06 0.63 -50.18
CA TYR A 364 -6.92 -0.07 -49.25
C TYR A 364 -7.11 0.81 -47.99
N LYS A 365 -8.36 1.10 -47.65
CA LYS A 365 -8.69 1.74 -46.37
C LYS A 365 -8.86 0.68 -45.30
N ILE A 366 -8.04 0.75 -44.27
CA ILE A 366 -8.05 -0.17 -43.13
C ILE A 366 -8.53 0.60 -41.91
N GLY A 367 -9.66 0.16 -41.32
CA GLY A 367 -10.11 0.62 -40.02
C GLY A 367 -9.31 -0.07 -38.92
N VAL A 368 -8.80 0.70 -37.95
CA VAL A 368 -8.11 0.20 -36.76
C VAL A 368 -8.88 0.64 -35.54
N ILE A 369 -9.33 -0.31 -34.74
CA ILE A 369 -9.93 -0.06 -33.43
C ILE A 369 -8.88 -0.40 -32.37
N LYS A 370 -8.52 0.57 -31.54
CA LYS A 370 -7.66 0.39 -30.38
C LYS A 370 -8.54 0.31 -29.14
N LEU A 371 -8.47 -0.80 -28.44
CA LEU A 371 -9.18 -1.04 -27.18
C LEU A 371 -8.18 -1.23 -26.05
N PRO A 372 -7.88 -0.17 -25.26
CA PRO A 372 -6.89 -0.25 -24.18
C PRO A 372 -7.34 -1.15 -23.02
N THR A 373 -8.63 -1.15 -22.69
CA THR A 373 -9.24 -1.96 -21.64
C THR A 373 -10.71 -2.20 -21.92
N PHE A 374 -11.33 -3.18 -21.24
CA PHE A 374 -12.78 -3.33 -21.24
C PHE A 374 -13.38 -2.43 -20.16
N TYR A 375 -14.54 -1.85 -20.45
CA TYR A 375 -15.25 -0.95 -19.55
C TYR A 375 -16.76 -0.99 -19.74
N ALA A 376 -17.51 -0.72 -18.68
CA ALA A 376 -18.94 -0.50 -18.70
C ALA A 376 -19.36 0.34 -17.47
N ASP A 377 -20.13 1.39 -17.69
CA ASP A 377 -20.74 2.18 -16.61
C ASP A 377 -21.98 1.44 -16.08
N PHE A 378 -21.75 0.54 -15.14
CA PHE A 378 -22.81 -0.28 -14.54
C PHE A 378 -23.84 0.55 -13.80
N ALA A 379 -23.43 1.66 -13.16
CA ALA A 379 -24.35 2.53 -12.44
C ALA A 379 -25.29 3.24 -13.39
N ALA A 380 -24.80 3.81 -14.49
CA ALA A 380 -25.61 4.43 -15.53
C ALA A 380 -26.51 3.40 -16.23
N MET A 381 -26.00 2.19 -16.47
CA MET A 381 -26.78 1.09 -17.04
C MET A 381 -27.95 0.70 -16.13
N GLN A 382 -27.72 0.54 -14.84
CA GLN A 382 -28.76 0.20 -13.87
C GLN A 382 -29.77 1.34 -13.67
N ALA A 383 -29.33 2.60 -13.80
CA ALA A 383 -30.23 3.76 -13.77
C ALA A 383 -31.08 3.91 -15.05
N GLY A 384 -30.90 3.03 -16.05
CA GLY A 384 -31.64 3.06 -17.31
C GLY A 384 -31.17 4.15 -18.28
N ASP A 385 -29.94 4.68 -18.13
CA ASP A 385 -29.38 5.62 -19.10
C ASP A 385 -29.21 4.93 -20.46
N PRO A 386 -29.94 5.33 -21.52
CA PRO A 386 -29.83 4.73 -22.82
C PRO A 386 -28.45 4.97 -23.48
N ASN A 387 -27.68 5.92 -22.95
CA ASN A 387 -26.37 6.31 -23.47
C ASN A 387 -25.24 5.93 -22.53
N TYR A 388 -25.44 4.96 -21.61
CA TYR A 388 -24.37 4.50 -20.73
C TYR A 388 -23.14 4.07 -21.53
N ARG A 389 -21.97 4.38 -21.03
CA ARG A 389 -20.71 4.08 -21.71
C ARG A 389 -20.34 2.62 -21.52
N SER A 390 -19.94 1.95 -22.60
CA SER A 390 -19.38 0.59 -22.55
C SER A 390 -18.53 0.29 -23.77
N THR A 391 -17.60 -0.63 -23.62
CA THR A 391 -16.76 -1.14 -24.71
C THR A 391 -17.58 -1.57 -25.91
N THR A 392 -18.64 -2.35 -25.69
CA THR A 392 -19.49 -2.88 -26.77
C THR A 392 -20.14 -1.76 -27.58
N ARG A 393 -20.65 -0.74 -26.90
CA ARG A 393 -21.31 0.40 -27.58
C ARG A 393 -20.32 1.27 -28.34
N ASP A 394 -19.16 1.57 -27.71
CA ASP A 394 -18.15 2.45 -28.32
C ASP A 394 -17.46 1.79 -29.51
N VAL A 395 -17.32 0.44 -29.52
CA VAL A 395 -16.78 -0.32 -30.66
C VAL A 395 -17.81 -0.43 -31.79
N ALA A 396 -19.11 -0.46 -31.46
CA ALA A 396 -20.18 -0.53 -32.46
C ALA A 396 -20.42 0.81 -33.21
N ASN A 397 -20.04 1.94 -32.60
CA ASN A 397 -20.18 3.29 -33.15
C ASN A 397 -18.93 3.73 -33.93
#